data_2fa46d93d875e6c69f2766dec33f070f
#
_entry.id   2fa46d93d875e6c69f2766dec33f070f
#
_cell.length_a   1.000
_cell.length_b   1.000
_cell.length_c   1.000
_cell.angle_alpha   90.00
_cell.angle_beta   90.00
_cell.angle_gamma   90.00
#
_symmetry.space_group_name_H-M   'P 1'
#
loop_
_entity.id
_entity.type
_entity.pdbx_description
1 polymer ?
#
loop_
_entity_poly.entity_id
_entity_poly.type
_entity_poly.pdbx_seq_one_letter_code
_entity_poly.pdbx_strand_id
1 'polypeptide(L)'
;MTTPQSKQTITESIGFRHFEFIENGPFQLNGERLLLRGTHRHEDHAGVGAAMTEEQMEAEMKLIKEMGVNFIRLGHYQQSDIILRLCDQLGILVWEEIPWCRGGLGGEKYQAQARRMLTNMITQHRNHPSVILWGLGNENDWPNDFSTFEQSAIRAFMKELNDLSHQLDPSRMTSIRRCDFCNDIVDVYSPSIWAGWYRGQFTDYKSISEKEMKRVKHFLHVEWGGDSHAGRHSEYPFNPLQAIMGGNSADERAGDFALQGGDPRASRDGDWSETYIVKLFDWHLKEQETMPWLTGTAFWVFKDFSTPLRPDNPVPYVNQKGVVERDLTKKEAYYVFQSYWTKQPMIHIYGHNWRTRWGKVNEEKEILVYSNCAAVELFVNGVSQGVKQRNSQDFPAAGLHWNCILKAGENNIKAVAVKGLGKGNMKAAITDEISFNYQTEEWSNPKQLKLKTYPDKGSIVWVEAQLTDNKGIPCLDAANVISFEAAGDGKLIQNLGTSTGSRRVQAYNGRAAIRIDLNGTCQVAVKSPGIQTAFIEVKAE
;
A
#
# COMPACT_ATOMS: atom_id res chain seq x y z
N MET A 1 -1.15 -34.33 -28.95
CA MET A 1 -0.14 -34.96 -29.81
C MET A 1 -0.26 -36.46 -29.64
N THR A 2 -0.28 -37.21 -30.71
CA THR A 2 -0.39 -38.66 -30.66
C THR A 2 0.77 -39.28 -31.48
N THR A 3 1.52 -40.16 -30.88
CA THR A 3 2.53 -40.97 -31.57
C THR A 3 2.11 -42.44 -31.57
N PRO A 4 2.69 -43.32 -32.38
CA PRO A 4 2.38 -44.77 -32.34
C PRO A 4 2.60 -45.40 -30.95
N GLN A 5 3.44 -44.81 -30.11
CA GLN A 5 3.82 -45.34 -28.80
C GLN A 5 3.22 -44.57 -27.61
N SER A 6 2.68 -43.34 -27.80
CA SER A 6 2.16 -42.53 -26.70
C SER A 6 1.11 -41.53 -27.16
N LYS A 7 0.20 -41.19 -26.25
CA LYS A 7 -0.76 -40.10 -26.38
C LYS A 7 -0.53 -39.11 -25.23
N GLN A 8 -0.23 -37.88 -25.56
CA GLN A 8 -0.18 -36.78 -24.58
C GLN A 8 -1.38 -35.87 -24.82
N THR A 9 -2.08 -35.51 -23.75
CA THR A 9 -3.15 -34.54 -23.75
C THR A 9 -2.72 -33.35 -22.92
N ILE A 10 -2.80 -32.16 -23.48
CA ILE A 10 -2.60 -30.89 -22.79
C ILE A 10 -3.97 -30.19 -22.74
N THR A 11 -4.35 -29.76 -21.55
CA THR A 11 -5.59 -29.00 -21.34
C THR A 11 -5.25 -27.60 -20.93
N GLU A 12 -5.74 -26.61 -21.67
CA GLU A 12 -5.58 -25.20 -21.38
C GLU A 12 -6.92 -24.58 -21.03
N SER A 13 -6.93 -23.75 -19.97
CA SER A 13 -8.11 -22.94 -19.62
C SER A 13 -8.11 -21.68 -20.48
N ILE A 14 -9.22 -21.40 -21.15
CA ILE A 14 -9.42 -20.20 -21.95
C ILE A 14 -10.65 -19.43 -21.48
N GLY A 15 -10.67 -18.12 -21.74
CA GLY A 15 -11.81 -17.26 -21.44
C GLY A 15 -12.15 -16.37 -22.61
N PHE A 16 -13.46 -16.13 -22.81
CA PHE A 16 -13.95 -15.19 -23.79
C PHE A 16 -14.43 -13.93 -23.10
N ARG A 17 -14.01 -12.78 -23.61
CA ARG A 17 -14.41 -11.45 -23.13
C ARG A 17 -14.33 -10.44 -24.25
N HIS A 18 -15.10 -9.37 -24.11
CA HIS A 18 -14.93 -8.14 -24.83
C HIS A 18 -14.66 -7.00 -23.86
N PHE A 19 -13.69 -6.14 -24.15
CA PHE A 19 -13.44 -4.95 -23.36
C PHE A 19 -13.13 -3.75 -24.26
N GLU A 20 -13.42 -2.57 -23.74
CA GLU A 20 -13.23 -1.32 -24.45
C GLU A 20 -12.78 -0.21 -23.49
N PHE A 21 -11.78 0.55 -23.91
CA PHE A 21 -11.42 1.82 -23.31
C PHE A 21 -12.10 2.93 -24.11
N ILE A 22 -13.07 3.60 -23.49
CA ILE A 22 -13.81 4.68 -24.15
C ILE A 22 -12.93 5.93 -24.19
N GLU A 23 -12.83 6.58 -25.35
CA GLU A 23 -12.08 7.84 -25.48
C GLU A 23 -12.66 8.90 -24.54
N ASN A 24 -11.80 9.48 -23.66
CA ASN A 24 -12.20 10.39 -22.59
C ASN A 24 -13.32 9.87 -21.69
N GLY A 25 -13.42 8.55 -21.52
CA GLY A 25 -14.52 7.89 -20.84
C GLY A 25 -14.08 6.67 -20.02
N PRO A 26 -15.07 5.91 -19.52
CA PRO A 26 -14.83 4.77 -18.66
C PRO A 26 -14.32 3.55 -19.43
N PHE A 27 -13.87 2.55 -18.70
CA PHE A 27 -13.64 1.19 -19.18
C PHE A 27 -14.94 0.38 -19.18
N GLN A 28 -15.14 -0.43 -20.20
CA GLN A 28 -16.23 -1.38 -20.31
C GLN A 28 -15.73 -2.82 -20.43
N LEU A 29 -16.39 -3.73 -19.75
CA LEU A 29 -16.18 -5.17 -19.87
C LEU A 29 -17.50 -5.84 -20.23
N ASN A 30 -17.52 -6.56 -21.36
CA ASN A 30 -18.72 -7.22 -21.90
C ASN A 30 -19.93 -6.28 -22.08
N GLY A 31 -19.65 -5.03 -22.47
CA GLY A 31 -20.66 -4.00 -22.72
C GLY A 31 -21.14 -3.26 -21.47
N GLU A 32 -20.63 -3.61 -20.28
CA GLU A 32 -20.98 -2.94 -19.02
C GLU A 32 -19.79 -2.11 -18.48
N ARG A 33 -20.10 -0.94 -17.92
CA ARG A 33 -19.08 -0.12 -17.25
C ARG A 33 -18.47 -0.88 -16.07
N LEU A 34 -17.15 -0.98 -16.06
CA LEU A 34 -16.38 -1.52 -14.93
C LEU A 34 -15.34 -0.49 -14.48
N LEU A 35 -15.49 0.06 -13.28
CA LEU A 35 -14.40 0.86 -12.69
C LEU A 35 -13.26 -0.09 -12.30
N LEU A 36 -12.08 0.12 -12.90
CA LEU A 36 -10.90 -0.67 -12.56
C LEU A 36 -10.38 -0.23 -11.17
N ARG A 37 -10.51 -1.13 -10.20
CA ARG A 37 -10.10 -0.97 -8.80
C ARG A 37 -8.82 -1.74 -8.60
N GLY A 38 -7.70 -1.06 -8.76
CA GLY A 38 -6.42 -1.72 -8.96
C GLY A 38 -5.36 -1.44 -7.92
N THR A 39 -4.38 -2.31 -7.92
CA THR A 39 -3.14 -2.20 -7.16
C THR A 39 -1.95 -2.65 -8.01
N HIS A 40 -0.74 -2.53 -7.45
CA HIS A 40 0.49 -3.06 -8.02
C HIS A 40 1.01 -4.22 -7.19
N ARG A 41 1.84 -5.04 -7.82
CA ARG A 41 2.53 -6.16 -7.19
C ARG A 41 4.00 -6.21 -7.62
N HIS A 42 4.88 -6.41 -6.62
CA HIS A 42 6.26 -6.85 -6.83
C HIS A 42 6.41 -8.31 -6.42
N GLU A 43 7.29 -9.06 -7.09
CA GLU A 43 7.71 -10.39 -6.63
C GLU A 43 8.73 -10.23 -5.51
N ASP A 44 8.22 -10.07 -4.29
CA ASP A 44 9.00 -9.93 -3.07
C ASP A 44 8.18 -10.44 -1.87
N HIS A 45 8.81 -11.17 -0.97
CA HIS A 45 8.18 -11.64 0.26
C HIS A 45 9.20 -11.70 1.40
N ALA A 46 8.76 -11.47 2.63
CA ALA A 46 9.61 -11.51 3.82
C ALA A 46 10.38 -12.83 3.91
N GLY A 47 11.70 -12.75 4.11
CA GLY A 47 12.57 -13.89 4.30
C GLY A 47 13.05 -14.60 3.03
N VAL A 48 12.37 -14.46 1.89
CA VAL A 48 12.70 -15.16 0.64
C VAL A 48 12.93 -14.25 -0.56
N GLY A 49 12.55 -12.95 -0.46
CA GLY A 49 12.63 -12.03 -1.59
C GLY A 49 11.77 -12.51 -2.76
N ALA A 50 12.33 -12.56 -3.97
CA ALA A 50 11.62 -13.01 -5.17
C ALA A 50 11.49 -14.53 -5.29
N ALA A 51 12.13 -15.33 -4.42
CA ALA A 51 12.04 -16.80 -4.44
C ALA A 51 10.75 -17.28 -3.73
N MET A 52 9.61 -16.75 -4.13
CA MET A 52 8.30 -17.06 -3.56
C MET A 52 7.84 -18.46 -3.97
N THR A 53 7.19 -19.18 -3.04
CA THR A 53 6.48 -20.42 -3.35
C THR A 53 5.10 -20.13 -3.94
N GLU A 54 4.49 -21.14 -4.57
CA GLU A 54 3.12 -21.03 -5.10
C GLU A 54 2.11 -20.70 -4.00
N GLU A 55 2.25 -21.32 -2.82
CA GLU A 55 1.37 -21.06 -1.67
C GLU A 55 1.48 -19.60 -1.18
N GLN A 56 2.68 -19.01 -1.20
CA GLN A 56 2.87 -17.59 -0.86
C GLN A 56 2.21 -16.68 -1.89
N MET A 57 2.34 -17.00 -3.19
CA MET A 57 1.68 -16.27 -4.27
C MET A 57 0.16 -16.37 -4.16
N GLU A 58 -0.39 -17.57 -3.90
CA GLU A 58 -1.82 -17.77 -3.69
C GLU A 58 -2.36 -17.00 -2.50
N ALA A 59 -1.64 -17.02 -1.36
CA ALA A 59 -2.04 -16.30 -0.16
C ALA A 59 -2.11 -14.78 -0.42
N GLU A 60 -1.11 -14.24 -1.11
CA GLU A 60 -1.09 -12.84 -1.53
C GLU A 60 -2.26 -12.48 -2.45
N MET A 61 -2.48 -13.26 -3.51
CA MET A 61 -3.53 -13.00 -4.49
C MET A 61 -4.94 -13.16 -3.90
N LYS A 62 -5.13 -14.08 -2.95
CA LYS A 62 -6.38 -14.21 -2.18
C LYS A 62 -6.66 -12.96 -1.34
N LEU A 63 -5.65 -12.41 -0.65
CA LEU A 63 -5.79 -11.16 0.10
C LEU A 63 -6.09 -9.96 -0.81
N ILE A 64 -5.43 -9.87 -1.97
CA ILE A 64 -5.73 -8.86 -2.98
C ILE A 64 -7.20 -8.95 -3.41
N LYS A 65 -7.69 -10.14 -3.69
CA LYS A 65 -9.10 -10.36 -4.08
C LYS A 65 -10.08 -10.07 -2.96
N GLU A 66 -9.76 -10.47 -1.72
CA GLU A 66 -10.56 -10.21 -0.52
C GLU A 66 -10.75 -8.70 -0.27
N MET A 67 -9.73 -7.89 -0.55
CA MET A 67 -9.80 -6.43 -0.47
C MET A 67 -10.78 -5.83 -1.50
N GLY A 68 -11.15 -6.58 -2.56
CA GLY A 68 -12.08 -6.15 -3.59
C GLY A 68 -11.43 -5.68 -4.90
N VAL A 69 -10.14 -5.95 -5.08
CA VAL A 69 -9.39 -5.64 -6.31
C VAL A 69 -9.96 -6.41 -7.50
N ASN A 70 -10.09 -5.74 -8.65
CA ASN A 70 -10.47 -6.31 -9.93
C ASN A 70 -9.47 -6.02 -11.06
N PHE A 71 -8.39 -5.28 -10.76
CA PHE A 71 -7.34 -4.90 -11.69
C PHE A 71 -5.98 -4.89 -11.01
N ILE A 72 -4.93 -5.36 -11.68
CA ILE A 72 -3.56 -5.35 -11.16
C ILE A 72 -2.58 -4.94 -12.25
N ARG A 73 -1.63 -4.06 -11.90
CA ARG A 73 -0.46 -3.79 -12.72
C ARG A 73 0.73 -4.56 -12.15
N LEU A 74 1.28 -5.45 -12.97
CA LEU A 74 2.46 -6.25 -12.64
C LEU A 74 3.72 -5.44 -13.00
N GLY A 75 4.05 -4.50 -12.16
CA GLY A 75 5.17 -3.57 -12.40
C GLY A 75 6.42 -3.97 -11.63
N HIS A 76 7.59 -3.81 -12.21
CA HIS A 76 7.86 -3.25 -13.54
C HIS A 76 8.59 -4.29 -14.42
N TYR A 77 8.09 -5.50 -14.50
CA TYR A 77 8.69 -6.63 -15.21
C TYR A 77 7.67 -7.76 -15.35
N GLN A 78 7.93 -8.65 -16.31
CA GLN A 78 7.17 -9.90 -16.46
C GLN A 78 7.29 -10.73 -15.19
N GLN A 79 6.15 -11.08 -14.60
CA GLN A 79 6.08 -11.87 -13.35
C GLN A 79 5.77 -13.34 -13.63
N SER A 80 5.67 -14.15 -12.57
CA SER A 80 5.40 -15.58 -12.67
C SER A 80 4.09 -15.87 -13.39
N ASP A 81 4.07 -16.88 -14.25
CA ASP A 81 2.88 -17.44 -14.90
C ASP A 81 1.80 -17.90 -13.89
N ILE A 82 2.23 -18.32 -12.69
CA ILE A 82 1.32 -18.63 -11.58
C ILE A 82 0.43 -17.42 -11.25
N ILE A 83 0.97 -16.22 -11.27
CA ILE A 83 0.21 -14.99 -10.98
C ILE A 83 -0.85 -14.73 -12.05
N LEU A 84 -0.52 -14.90 -13.33
CA LEU A 84 -1.49 -14.74 -14.41
C LEU A 84 -2.61 -15.78 -14.34
N ARG A 85 -2.27 -17.05 -14.08
CA ARG A 85 -3.26 -18.10 -13.83
C ARG A 85 -4.18 -17.78 -12.66
N LEU A 86 -3.64 -17.24 -11.56
CA LEU A 86 -4.44 -16.81 -10.42
C LEU A 86 -5.32 -15.59 -10.78
N CYS A 87 -4.83 -14.65 -11.59
CA CYS A 87 -5.63 -13.53 -12.10
C CYS A 87 -6.81 -14.03 -12.95
N ASP A 88 -6.59 -14.99 -13.84
CA ASP A 88 -7.65 -15.61 -14.63
C ASP A 88 -8.72 -16.26 -13.73
N GLN A 89 -8.31 -17.05 -12.74
CA GLN A 89 -9.20 -17.75 -11.81
C GLN A 89 -9.98 -16.80 -10.89
N LEU A 90 -9.33 -15.75 -10.40
CA LEU A 90 -9.91 -14.80 -9.47
C LEU A 90 -10.70 -13.67 -10.17
N GLY A 91 -10.64 -13.56 -11.50
CA GLY A 91 -11.26 -12.50 -12.28
C GLY A 91 -10.62 -11.14 -11.94
N ILE A 92 -9.29 -11.05 -12.01
CA ILE A 92 -8.52 -9.81 -11.84
C ILE A 92 -7.89 -9.48 -13.19
N LEU A 93 -8.25 -8.32 -13.76
CA LEU A 93 -7.69 -7.85 -15.03
C LEU A 93 -6.24 -7.39 -14.84
N VAL A 94 -5.42 -7.51 -15.88
CA VAL A 94 -3.96 -7.34 -15.78
C VAL A 94 -3.44 -6.31 -16.79
N TRP A 95 -2.57 -5.43 -16.31
CA TRP A 95 -1.57 -4.71 -17.08
C TRP A 95 -0.22 -5.37 -16.81
N GLU A 96 0.36 -6.01 -17.80
CA GLU A 96 1.70 -6.58 -17.74
C GLU A 96 2.68 -5.73 -18.54
N GLU A 97 3.94 -5.61 -18.08
CA GLU A 97 4.90 -4.70 -18.72
C GLU A 97 6.32 -5.26 -18.78
N ILE A 98 7.10 -4.73 -19.74
CA ILE A 98 8.52 -5.01 -19.86
C ILE A 98 9.34 -4.14 -18.88
N PRO A 99 10.56 -4.57 -18.47
CA PRO A 99 11.36 -3.86 -17.47
C PRO A 99 12.14 -2.65 -18.05
N TRP A 100 11.50 -1.84 -18.86
CA TRP A 100 12.03 -0.52 -19.21
C TRP A 100 11.55 0.49 -18.16
N CYS A 101 12.18 0.40 -16.98
CA CYS A 101 11.83 1.22 -15.83
C CYS A 101 12.92 2.22 -15.55
N ARG A 102 12.48 3.40 -15.57
CA ARG A 102 13.03 4.75 -15.52
C ARG A 102 13.99 5.06 -16.66
N GLY A 103 14.27 6.33 -16.75
CA GLY A 103 15.12 7.19 -17.49
C GLY A 103 15.82 6.69 -18.72
N GLY A 104 15.67 7.41 -19.79
CA GLY A 104 16.51 7.30 -20.97
C GLY A 104 16.37 6.00 -21.76
N LEU A 105 17.33 5.78 -22.63
CA LEU A 105 17.39 4.62 -23.51
C LEU A 105 18.81 4.06 -23.51
N GLY A 106 18.93 2.77 -23.19
CA GLY A 106 20.19 2.05 -23.30
C GLY A 106 20.63 1.81 -24.74
N GLY A 107 21.88 1.37 -24.92
CA GLY A 107 22.46 1.07 -26.22
C GLY A 107 21.80 -0.13 -26.92
N GLU A 108 22.33 -0.52 -28.09
CA GLU A 108 21.74 -1.52 -28.97
C GLU A 108 21.45 -2.86 -28.30
N LYS A 109 22.33 -3.35 -27.41
CA LYS A 109 22.09 -4.58 -26.64
C LYS A 109 20.87 -4.49 -25.74
N TYR A 110 20.68 -3.34 -25.12
CA TYR A 110 19.51 -3.07 -24.27
C TYR A 110 18.23 -3.06 -25.10
N GLN A 111 18.24 -2.36 -26.22
CA GLN A 111 17.09 -2.26 -27.12
C GLN A 111 16.72 -3.63 -27.72
N ALA A 112 17.70 -4.42 -28.14
CA ALA A 112 17.48 -5.79 -28.60
C ALA A 112 16.87 -6.67 -27.49
N GLN A 113 17.32 -6.51 -26.25
CA GLN A 113 16.75 -7.20 -25.09
C GLN A 113 15.29 -6.78 -24.85
N ALA A 114 14.97 -5.50 -24.89
CA ALA A 114 13.60 -5.00 -24.69
C ALA A 114 12.63 -5.55 -25.76
N ARG A 115 13.04 -5.55 -27.06
CA ARG A 115 12.24 -6.17 -28.14
C ARG A 115 11.98 -7.65 -27.88
N ARG A 116 13.02 -8.39 -27.49
CA ARG A 116 12.92 -9.81 -27.17
C ARG A 116 11.98 -10.05 -25.99
N MET A 117 12.08 -9.27 -24.93
CA MET A 117 11.23 -9.41 -23.75
C MET A 117 9.77 -9.10 -24.07
N LEU A 118 9.49 -8.05 -24.83
CA LEU A 118 8.13 -7.74 -25.29
C LEU A 118 7.56 -8.87 -26.16
N THR A 119 8.33 -9.36 -27.11
CA THR A 119 7.93 -10.50 -27.97
C THR A 119 7.61 -11.73 -27.16
N ASN A 120 8.48 -12.09 -26.21
CA ASN A 120 8.29 -13.25 -25.36
C ASN A 120 7.05 -13.11 -24.47
N MET A 121 6.88 -11.97 -23.79
CA MET A 121 5.76 -11.65 -22.94
C MET A 121 4.43 -11.81 -23.68
N ILE A 122 4.28 -11.15 -24.83
CA ILE A 122 3.06 -11.24 -25.65
C ILE A 122 2.82 -12.67 -26.16
N THR A 123 3.85 -13.32 -26.66
CA THR A 123 3.72 -14.67 -27.22
C THR A 123 3.31 -15.70 -26.16
N GLN A 124 3.85 -15.59 -24.96
CA GLN A 124 3.57 -16.50 -23.84
C GLN A 124 2.19 -16.22 -23.22
N HIS A 125 1.82 -14.94 -23.08
CA HIS A 125 0.71 -14.54 -22.20
C HIS A 125 -0.54 -14.07 -22.94
N ARG A 126 -0.53 -13.94 -24.26
CA ARG A 126 -1.71 -13.49 -25.03
C ARG A 126 -2.96 -14.36 -24.88
N ASN A 127 -2.83 -15.61 -24.41
CA ASN A 127 -3.98 -16.49 -24.17
C ASN A 127 -4.62 -16.29 -22.79
N HIS A 128 -3.98 -15.54 -21.87
CA HIS A 128 -4.60 -15.19 -20.59
C HIS A 128 -5.73 -14.18 -20.78
N PRO A 129 -6.99 -14.54 -20.46
CA PRO A 129 -8.12 -13.62 -20.61
C PRO A 129 -8.05 -12.44 -19.64
N SER A 130 -7.33 -12.55 -18.55
CA SER A 130 -7.11 -11.46 -17.58
C SER A 130 -6.28 -10.32 -18.16
N VAL A 131 -5.31 -10.58 -19.04
CA VAL A 131 -4.45 -9.55 -19.61
C VAL A 131 -5.24 -8.64 -20.55
N ILE A 132 -5.23 -7.33 -20.29
CA ILE A 132 -5.94 -6.31 -21.09
C ILE A 132 -5.02 -5.22 -21.65
N LEU A 133 -3.81 -5.05 -21.09
CA LEU A 133 -2.84 -4.02 -21.48
C LEU A 133 -1.42 -4.58 -21.53
N TRP A 134 -0.68 -4.17 -22.56
CA TRP A 134 0.76 -4.38 -22.68
C TRP A 134 1.51 -3.10 -22.33
N GLY A 135 2.24 -3.12 -21.22
CA GLY A 135 3.07 -2.01 -20.75
C GLY A 135 4.42 -1.97 -21.48
N LEU A 136 4.74 -0.82 -22.08
CA LEU A 136 5.96 -0.63 -22.85
C LEU A 136 7.10 0.00 -22.06
N GLY A 137 6.79 0.60 -20.90
CA GLY A 137 7.78 1.27 -20.05
C GLY A 137 7.16 1.92 -18.84
N ASN A 138 8.02 2.50 -18.00
CA ASN A 138 7.68 3.25 -16.79
C ASN A 138 8.66 4.39 -16.55
N GLU A 139 8.16 5.62 -16.34
CA GLU A 139 8.98 6.79 -16.00
C GLU A 139 10.15 7.07 -16.97
N ASN A 140 9.96 6.83 -18.26
CA ASN A 140 11.02 6.96 -19.26
C ASN A 140 11.41 8.40 -19.55
N ASP A 141 10.69 9.38 -19.00
CA ASP A 141 11.01 10.81 -18.96
C ASP A 141 11.93 11.22 -17.79
N TRP A 142 12.45 10.27 -17.03
CA TRP A 142 13.37 10.54 -15.92
C TRP A 142 14.81 10.70 -16.42
N PRO A 143 15.47 11.88 -16.24
CA PRO A 143 16.70 12.17 -16.97
C PRO A 143 17.98 11.60 -16.36
N ASN A 144 17.98 11.13 -15.11
CA ASN A 144 19.22 10.92 -14.35
C ASN A 144 19.71 9.48 -14.24
N ASP A 145 19.00 8.50 -14.83
CA ASP A 145 19.39 7.09 -14.71
C ASP A 145 20.39 6.63 -15.78
N PHE A 146 20.56 7.40 -16.87
CA PHE A 146 21.51 7.14 -17.95
C PHE A 146 22.42 8.35 -18.18
N SER A 147 23.62 8.12 -18.68
CA SER A 147 24.58 9.18 -19.01
C SER A 147 24.12 10.09 -20.15
N THR A 148 23.24 9.58 -21.00
CA THR A 148 22.63 10.32 -22.12
C THR A 148 21.12 10.24 -22.02
N PHE A 149 20.45 11.37 -22.22
CA PHE A 149 18.99 11.48 -22.22
C PHE A 149 18.52 12.23 -23.46
N GLU A 150 18.08 11.45 -24.47
CA GLU A 150 17.64 11.99 -25.76
C GLU A 150 16.16 11.67 -26.00
N GLN A 151 15.29 12.65 -25.80
CA GLN A 151 13.84 12.50 -25.94
C GLN A 151 13.42 11.93 -27.31
N SER A 152 14.06 12.38 -28.40
CA SER A 152 13.77 11.89 -29.73
C SER A 152 14.05 10.40 -29.90
N ALA A 153 15.15 9.93 -29.34
CA ALA A 153 15.50 8.49 -29.34
C ALA A 153 14.53 7.65 -28.50
N ILE A 154 14.14 8.14 -27.32
CA ILE A 154 13.14 7.48 -26.47
C ILE A 154 11.81 7.39 -27.20
N ARG A 155 11.33 8.47 -27.82
CA ARG A 155 10.09 8.47 -28.62
C ARG A 155 10.14 7.50 -29.77
N ALA A 156 11.25 7.49 -30.53
CA ALA A 156 11.40 6.58 -31.66
C ALA A 156 11.35 5.12 -31.24
N PHE A 157 12.03 4.77 -30.15
CA PHE A 157 12.02 3.40 -29.61
C PHE A 157 10.67 3.03 -28.99
N MET A 158 10.01 3.96 -28.30
CA MET A 158 8.64 3.75 -27.78
C MET A 158 7.67 3.44 -28.92
N LYS A 159 7.75 4.21 -30.03
CA LYS A 159 6.93 3.94 -31.21
C LYS A 159 7.23 2.57 -31.83
N GLU A 160 8.49 2.20 -31.92
CA GLU A 160 8.88 0.87 -32.43
C GLU A 160 8.28 -0.26 -31.58
N LEU A 161 8.35 -0.16 -30.23
CA LEU A 161 7.77 -1.15 -29.33
C LEU A 161 6.24 -1.17 -29.42
N ASN A 162 5.61 -0.01 -29.60
CA ASN A 162 4.17 0.11 -29.82
C ASN A 162 3.75 -0.63 -31.10
N ASP A 163 4.41 -0.35 -32.21
CA ASP A 163 4.13 -0.97 -33.50
C ASP A 163 4.35 -2.49 -33.44
N LEU A 164 5.44 -2.94 -32.78
CA LEU A 164 5.73 -4.35 -32.55
C LEU A 164 4.64 -5.04 -31.69
N SER A 165 4.16 -4.37 -30.65
CA SER A 165 3.10 -4.90 -29.81
C SER A 165 1.81 -5.14 -30.60
N HIS A 166 1.37 -4.16 -31.38
CA HIS A 166 0.17 -4.29 -32.23
C HIS A 166 0.34 -5.31 -33.37
N GLN A 167 1.57 -5.50 -33.87
CA GLN A 167 1.86 -6.55 -34.84
C GLN A 167 1.71 -7.95 -34.22
N LEU A 168 2.14 -8.14 -32.96
CA LEU A 168 2.08 -9.41 -32.25
C LEU A 168 0.70 -9.73 -31.67
N ASP A 169 -0.01 -8.69 -31.23
CA ASP A 169 -1.37 -8.78 -30.65
C ASP A 169 -2.19 -7.53 -30.98
N PRO A 170 -2.93 -7.56 -32.10
CA PRO A 170 -3.79 -6.43 -32.48
C PRO A 170 -5.06 -6.29 -31.62
N SER A 171 -5.29 -7.21 -30.69
CA SER A 171 -6.51 -7.23 -29.88
C SER A 171 -6.37 -6.45 -28.56
N ARG A 172 -5.16 -6.11 -28.13
CA ARG A 172 -4.90 -5.39 -26.89
C ARG A 172 -4.20 -4.08 -27.14
N MET A 173 -4.51 -3.14 -26.25
CA MET A 173 -3.91 -1.82 -26.24
C MET A 173 -2.55 -1.82 -25.55
N THR A 174 -1.71 -0.86 -25.94
CA THR A 174 -0.43 -0.55 -25.29
C THR A 174 -0.61 0.51 -24.22
N SER A 175 0.33 0.55 -23.27
CA SER A 175 0.25 1.48 -22.15
C SER A 175 1.63 1.89 -21.64
N ILE A 176 1.68 3.04 -20.99
CA ILE A 176 2.84 3.52 -20.24
C ILE A 176 2.41 4.33 -19.02
N ARG A 177 3.15 4.19 -17.94
CA ARG A 177 3.02 5.09 -16.81
C ARG A 177 4.15 6.11 -16.84
N ARG A 178 3.78 7.38 -16.96
CA ARG A 178 4.61 8.57 -17.01
C ARG A 178 5.72 8.50 -18.08
N CYS A 179 5.49 9.21 -19.12
CA CYS A 179 6.45 9.73 -20.11
C CYS A 179 5.68 10.75 -20.94
N ASP A 180 5.58 11.97 -20.44
CA ASP A 180 4.68 13.00 -21.01
C ASP A 180 4.90 13.22 -22.51
N PHE A 181 6.15 13.17 -22.97
CA PHE A 181 6.48 13.32 -24.39
C PHE A 181 6.24 12.06 -25.23
N CYS A 182 5.68 10.98 -24.65
CA CYS A 182 5.27 9.76 -25.35
C CYS A 182 3.77 9.49 -25.25
N ASN A 183 2.98 10.39 -24.65
CA ASN A 183 1.56 10.19 -24.38
C ASN A 183 0.68 10.07 -25.64
N ASP A 184 1.19 10.50 -26.79
CA ASP A 184 0.57 10.40 -28.11
C ASP A 184 0.95 9.13 -28.89
N ILE A 185 1.84 8.30 -28.34
CA ILE A 185 2.35 7.08 -28.99
C ILE A 185 1.58 5.85 -28.53
N VAL A 186 1.38 5.72 -27.21
CA VAL A 186 0.68 4.59 -26.61
C VAL A 186 -0.83 4.80 -26.62
N ASP A 187 -1.60 3.72 -26.54
CA ASP A 187 -3.06 3.80 -26.55
C ASP A 187 -3.64 4.30 -25.24
N VAL A 188 -3.12 3.81 -24.09
CA VAL A 188 -3.55 4.16 -22.74
C VAL A 188 -2.41 4.82 -21.99
N TYR A 189 -2.65 6.01 -21.49
CA TYR A 189 -1.63 6.78 -20.76
C TYR A 189 -2.00 6.98 -19.29
N SER A 190 -1.02 6.79 -18.41
CA SER A 190 -1.13 7.12 -17.00
C SER A 190 -0.23 8.29 -16.65
N PRO A 191 -0.78 9.47 -16.30
CA PRO A 191 0.01 10.56 -15.75
C PRO A 191 0.49 10.26 -14.33
N SER A 192 1.45 11.05 -13.84
CA SER A 192 1.90 11.01 -12.45
C SER A 192 1.07 11.96 -11.60
N ILE A 193 0.24 11.42 -10.70
CA ILE A 193 -0.61 12.19 -9.79
C ILE A 193 -0.44 11.65 -8.37
N TRP A 194 0.44 12.31 -7.60
CA TRP A 194 0.74 11.94 -6.21
C TRP A 194 0.22 12.99 -5.21
N ALA A 195 -1.01 13.44 -5.44
CA ALA A 195 -1.66 14.45 -4.59
C ALA A 195 -1.68 14.03 -3.12
N GLY A 196 -1.12 14.87 -2.26
CA GLY A 196 -1.02 14.63 -0.82
C GLY A 196 0.16 13.78 -0.37
N TRP A 197 1.05 13.35 -1.30
CA TRP A 197 2.26 12.63 -0.92
C TRP A 197 3.53 13.34 -1.41
N TYR A 198 3.79 13.30 -2.71
CA TYR A 198 4.94 14.01 -3.30
C TYR A 198 4.63 15.46 -3.64
N ARG A 199 3.36 15.83 -3.74
CA ARG A 199 2.93 17.20 -4.03
C ARG A 199 1.58 17.51 -3.38
N GLY A 200 1.40 18.78 -3.02
CA GLY A 200 0.13 19.36 -2.59
C GLY A 200 -0.60 18.62 -1.49
N GLN A 201 -1.88 18.81 -1.49
CA GLN A 201 -2.81 18.18 -0.56
C GLN A 201 -3.53 17.02 -1.24
N PHE A 202 -3.99 16.02 -0.47
CA PHE A 202 -4.79 14.93 -1.03
C PHE A 202 -6.13 15.42 -1.57
N THR A 203 -6.63 16.55 -1.09
CA THR A 203 -7.85 17.20 -1.59
C THR A 203 -7.75 17.71 -3.03
N ASP A 204 -6.54 17.88 -3.57
CA ASP A 204 -6.30 18.35 -4.94
C ASP A 204 -6.53 17.23 -5.99
N TYR A 205 -6.70 15.99 -5.55
CA TYR A 205 -6.72 14.80 -6.39
C TYR A 205 -7.67 14.88 -7.59
N LYS A 206 -8.93 15.26 -7.35
CA LYS A 206 -9.96 15.30 -8.41
C LYS A 206 -9.66 16.36 -9.46
N SER A 207 -9.33 17.58 -9.03
CA SER A 207 -9.06 18.70 -9.94
C SER A 207 -7.85 18.43 -10.84
N ILE A 208 -6.81 17.79 -10.30
CA ILE A 208 -5.63 17.39 -11.06
C ILE A 208 -5.99 16.28 -12.05
N SER A 209 -6.75 15.27 -11.62
CA SER A 209 -7.17 14.16 -12.48
C SER A 209 -8.03 14.64 -13.65
N GLU A 210 -8.96 15.56 -13.42
CA GLU A 210 -9.78 16.18 -14.47
C GLU A 210 -8.96 16.98 -15.49
N LYS A 211 -7.89 17.63 -15.04
CA LYS A 211 -6.96 18.36 -15.92
C LYS A 211 -6.15 17.37 -16.77
N GLU A 212 -5.63 16.32 -16.18
CA GLU A 212 -4.80 15.33 -16.88
C GLU A 212 -5.62 14.49 -17.88
N MET A 213 -6.83 14.11 -17.52
CA MET A 213 -7.73 13.35 -18.40
C MET A 213 -7.95 14.05 -19.75
N LYS A 214 -8.07 15.38 -19.76
CA LYS A 214 -8.28 16.16 -21.00
C LYS A 214 -7.08 16.18 -21.96
N ARG A 215 -5.92 15.68 -21.50
CA ARG A 215 -4.67 15.70 -22.28
C ARG A 215 -4.43 14.42 -23.06
N VAL A 216 -5.21 13.36 -22.81
CA VAL A 216 -4.97 12.03 -23.36
C VAL A 216 -6.29 11.39 -23.83
N LYS A 217 -6.22 10.47 -24.77
CA LYS A 217 -7.41 9.78 -25.28
C LYS A 217 -8.00 8.79 -24.26
N HIS A 218 -7.15 7.93 -23.71
CA HIS A 218 -7.56 6.95 -22.71
C HIS A 218 -6.72 7.15 -21.45
N PHE A 219 -7.39 7.63 -20.40
CA PHE A 219 -6.80 7.93 -19.11
C PHE A 219 -6.94 6.74 -18.16
N LEU A 220 -5.84 6.31 -17.57
CA LEU A 220 -5.84 5.31 -16.50
C LEU A 220 -4.82 5.73 -15.44
N HIS A 221 -5.29 6.09 -14.23
CA HIS A 221 -4.41 6.57 -13.19
C HIS A 221 -3.79 5.43 -12.39
N VAL A 222 -2.56 5.07 -12.69
CA VAL A 222 -1.79 4.12 -11.90
C VAL A 222 -0.65 4.80 -11.15
N GLU A 223 -0.32 4.29 -9.98
CA GLU A 223 0.61 4.82 -8.99
C GLU A 223 0.16 6.11 -8.30
N TRP A 224 -0.47 5.92 -7.16
CA TRP A 224 -0.85 6.95 -6.19
C TRP A 224 -0.86 6.35 -4.78
N GLY A 225 -0.84 7.22 -3.76
CA GLY A 225 -0.84 6.78 -2.37
C GLY A 225 0.30 7.41 -1.59
N GLY A 226 0.89 6.71 -0.64
CA GLY A 226 1.99 7.18 0.17
C GLY A 226 2.49 6.11 1.14
N ASP A 227 3.63 6.38 1.78
CA ASP A 227 4.23 5.48 2.76
C ASP A 227 3.54 5.60 4.13
N SER A 228 3.46 4.50 4.87
CA SER A 228 3.16 4.49 6.29
C SER A 228 3.98 3.45 7.02
N HIS A 229 4.44 3.80 8.23
CA HIS A 229 5.11 2.84 9.09
C HIS A 229 4.07 2.07 9.90
N ALA A 230 4.00 0.75 9.72
CA ALA A 230 3.01 -0.09 10.37
C ALA A 230 3.03 0.08 11.90
N GLY A 231 1.86 0.28 12.49
CA GLY A 231 1.67 0.53 13.91
C GLY A 231 2.00 1.96 14.38
N ARG A 232 2.40 2.89 13.48
CA ARG A 232 2.58 4.30 13.82
C ARG A 232 1.27 5.05 13.61
N HIS A 233 0.74 5.62 14.69
CA HIS A 233 -0.48 6.42 14.68
C HIS A 233 -0.23 7.81 15.26
N SER A 234 -1.06 8.77 14.90
CA SER A 234 -0.96 10.16 15.36
C SER A 234 -2.34 10.72 15.69
N GLU A 235 -2.45 11.39 16.83
CA GLU A 235 -3.65 12.18 17.15
C GLU A 235 -3.73 13.45 16.30
N TYR A 236 -2.57 13.93 15.79
CA TYR A 236 -2.44 15.18 15.07
C TYR A 236 -1.62 15.04 13.78
N PRO A 237 -2.06 14.20 12.81
CA PRO A 237 -1.24 13.85 11.63
C PRO A 237 -0.95 15.03 10.71
N PHE A 238 -1.70 16.13 10.82
CA PHE A 238 -1.51 17.32 10.00
C PHE A 238 -0.55 18.36 10.61
N ASN A 239 -0.17 18.23 11.88
CA ASN A 239 0.72 19.20 12.52
C ASN A 239 2.06 19.37 11.78
N PRO A 240 2.74 18.31 11.30
CA PRO A 240 3.95 18.48 10.52
C PRO A 240 3.73 19.09 9.13
N LEU A 241 2.49 19.12 8.65
CA LEU A 241 2.12 19.49 7.28
C LEU A 241 1.53 20.91 7.15
N GLN A 242 1.62 21.74 8.18
CA GLN A 242 1.02 23.09 8.17
C GLN A 242 1.51 23.96 7.00
N ALA A 243 2.78 23.84 6.62
CA ALA A 243 3.34 24.56 5.48
C ALA A 243 2.73 24.11 4.13
N ILE A 244 2.31 22.84 4.00
CA ILE A 244 1.64 22.30 2.81
C ILE A 244 0.19 22.79 2.75
N MET A 245 -0.50 22.83 3.88
CA MET A 245 -1.88 23.30 3.99
C MET A 245 -2.05 24.77 3.59
N GLY A 246 -0.96 25.55 3.53
CA GLY A 246 -0.92 26.94 3.09
C GLY A 246 -0.89 27.18 1.57
N GLY A 247 -0.86 26.13 0.74
CA GLY A 247 -1.18 26.24 -0.69
C GLY A 247 -0.04 26.22 -1.71
N ASN A 248 1.22 26.03 -1.31
CA ASN A 248 2.31 25.88 -2.28
C ASN A 248 2.75 24.42 -2.36
N SER A 249 2.47 23.78 -3.48
CA SER A 249 2.89 22.39 -3.73
C SER A 249 3.93 22.30 -4.82
N ALA A 250 4.97 21.50 -4.59
CA ALA A 250 5.95 21.17 -5.62
C ALA A 250 5.26 20.58 -6.87
N ASP A 251 5.71 20.97 -8.06
CA ASP A 251 5.31 20.27 -9.27
C ASP A 251 6.14 18.99 -9.38
N GLU A 252 5.48 17.86 -9.35
CA GLU A 252 6.10 16.54 -9.49
C GLU A 252 6.91 16.40 -10.79
N ARG A 253 6.55 17.16 -11.84
CA ARG A 253 7.25 17.18 -13.12
C ARG A 253 8.55 17.99 -13.09
N ALA A 254 8.74 18.85 -12.10
CA ALA A 254 9.99 19.57 -11.94
C ALA A 254 11.18 18.70 -11.48
N GLY A 255 10.95 17.41 -11.27
CA GLY A 255 12.02 16.40 -11.26
C GLY A 255 12.73 16.18 -9.94
N ASP A 256 12.40 16.89 -8.86
CA ASP A 256 13.21 16.85 -7.64
C ASP A 256 12.47 16.41 -6.35
N PHE A 257 11.36 15.75 -6.49
CA PHE A 257 10.54 15.36 -5.35
C PHE A 257 11.05 14.11 -4.59
N ALA A 258 11.98 13.40 -5.15
CA ALA A 258 12.41 12.13 -4.53
C ALA A 258 13.55 12.31 -3.53
N LEU A 259 14.30 13.42 -3.58
CA LEU A 259 15.57 13.49 -2.90
C LEU A 259 15.63 14.64 -1.89
N GLN A 260 16.53 15.47 -1.85
CA GLN A 260 16.74 16.43 -0.76
C GLN A 260 16.43 17.86 -1.18
N GLY A 261 15.72 18.60 -0.32
CA GLY A 261 15.36 20.00 -0.60
C GLY A 261 14.00 20.18 -1.28
N GLY A 262 13.73 21.35 -1.84
CA GLY A 262 12.47 21.71 -2.50
C GLY A 262 11.33 22.05 -1.54
N ASP A 263 10.14 22.26 -2.08
CA ASP A 263 8.95 22.65 -1.32
C ASP A 263 8.51 21.57 -0.32
N PRO A 264 7.82 21.97 0.77
CA PRO A 264 7.27 21.02 1.74
C PRO A 264 6.37 19.98 1.11
N ARG A 265 6.48 18.71 1.57
CA ARG A 265 5.68 17.57 1.08
C ARG A 265 5.51 16.50 2.14
N ALA A 266 4.40 15.79 2.13
CA ALA A 266 4.11 14.77 3.13
C ALA A 266 5.14 13.64 3.16
N SER A 267 5.72 13.28 2.02
CA SER A 267 6.76 12.25 1.91
C SER A 267 8.06 12.55 2.66
N ARG A 268 8.35 13.84 2.91
CA ARG A 268 9.54 14.29 3.65
C ARG A 268 9.20 14.86 5.03
N ASP A 269 8.17 15.68 5.08
CA ASP A 269 7.85 16.50 6.26
C ASP A 269 6.71 15.88 7.10
N GLY A 270 6.02 14.85 6.59
CA GLY A 270 4.99 14.10 7.30
C GLY A 270 5.54 13.15 8.36
N ASP A 271 4.65 12.68 9.22
CA ASP A 271 4.97 11.76 10.32
C ASP A 271 5.02 10.27 9.92
N TRP A 272 4.65 9.95 8.68
CA TRP A 272 4.53 8.58 8.16
C TRP A 272 3.59 7.70 8.99
N SER A 273 2.57 8.32 9.61
CA SER A 273 1.56 7.60 10.37
C SER A 273 0.54 6.91 9.46
N GLU A 274 0.00 5.80 9.94
CA GLU A 274 -1.17 5.18 9.33
C GLU A 274 -2.38 6.13 9.36
N THR A 275 -2.45 7.02 10.37
CA THR A 275 -3.53 8.01 10.49
C THR A 275 -3.59 8.98 9.31
N TYR A 276 -2.43 9.47 8.83
CA TYR A 276 -2.40 10.34 7.66
C TYR A 276 -2.78 9.58 6.40
N ILE A 277 -2.19 8.38 6.23
CA ILE A 277 -2.35 7.65 4.97
C ILE A 277 -3.77 7.12 4.76
N VAL A 278 -4.48 6.71 5.82
CA VAL A 278 -5.88 6.30 5.69
C VAL A 278 -6.78 7.47 5.28
N LYS A 279 -6.51 8.69 5.76
CA LYS A 279 -7.24 9.90 5.33
C LYS A 279 -6.96 10.23 3.86
N LEU A 280 -5.72 10.08 3.38
CA LEU A 280 -5.37 10.26 1.97
C LEU A 280 -6.11 9.26 1.07
N PHE A 281 -6.05 7.97 1.40
CA PHE A 281 -6.72 6.93 0.61
C PHE A 281 -8.23 7.09 0.63
N ASP A 282 -8.81 7.35 1.78
CA ASP A 282 -10.25 7.57 1.95
C ASP A 282 -10.75 8.72 1.06
N TRP A 283 -10.04 9.87 1.08
CA TRP A 283 -10.38 11.00 0.22
C TRP A 283 -10.30 10.65 -1.27
N HIS A 284 -9.23 10.00 -1.71
CA HIS A 284 -9.08 9.61 -3.10
C HIS A 284 -10.17 8.64 -3.55
N LEU A 285 -10.49 7.63 -2.73
CA LEU A 285 -11.56 6.67 -3.03
C LEU A 285 -12.93 7.33 -3.12
N LYS A 286 -13.24 8.25 -2.20
CA LYS A 286 -14.45 9.07 -2.22
C LYS A 286 -14.57 9.87 -3.54
N GLU A 287 -13.50 10.54 -3.95
CA GLU A 287 -13.51 11.33 -5.18
C GLU A 287 -13.64 10.46 -6.44
N GLN A 288 -13.02 9.29 -6.48
CA GLN A 288 -13.11 8.37 -7.61
C GLN A 288 -14.55 7.96 -7.93
N GLU A 289 -15.43 7.84 -6.94
CA GLU A 289 -16.84 7.52 -7.15
C GLU A 289 -17.61 8.65 -7.86
N THR A 290 -17.11 9.88 -7.82
CA THR A 290 -17.74 11.05 -8.46
C THR A 290 -17.21 11.34 -9.86
N MET A 291 -16.33 10.48 -10.41
CA MET A 291 -15.74 10.64 -11.74
C MET A 291 -16.33 9.61 -12.73
N PRO A 292 -17.46 9.91 -13.41
CA PRO A 292 -18.10 8.94 -14.30
C PRO A 292 -17.25 8.56 -15.51
N TRP A 293 -16.33 9.45 -15.90
CA TRP A 293 -15.37 9.25 -16.99
C TRP A 293 -14.16 8.39 -16.59
N LEU A 294 -13.94 8.16 -15.29
CA LEU A 294 -12.74 7.46 -14.81
C LEU A 294 -12.75 6.00 -15.27
N THR A 295 -11.73 5.63 -16.02
CA THR A 295 -11.43 4.26 -16.43
C THR A 295 -11.15 3.37 -15.22
N GLY A 296 -10.29 3.86 -14.34
CA GLY A 296 -9.88 3.17 -13.13
C GLY A 296 -8.60 3.74 -12.54
N THR A 297 -8.17 3.10 -11.48
CA THR A 297 -6.91 3.44 -10.81
C THR A 297 -6.20 2.20 -10.31
N ALA A 298 -4.87 2.31 -10.08
CA ALA A 298 -4.11 1.33 -9.33
C ALA A 298 -3.22 2.06 -8.31
N PHE A 299 -3.47 1.86 -7.03
CA PHE A 299 -2.63 2.48 -6.01
C PHE A 299 -1.26 1.76 -5.90
N TRP A 300 -0.23 2.50 -5.56
CA TRP A 300 1.10 1.98 -5.31
C TRP A 300 1.33 1.82 -3.81
N VAL A 301 1.32 0.64 -3.26
CA VAL A 301 1.37 -0.70 -3.82
C VAL A 301 0.66 -1.66 -2.85
N PHE A 302 0.33 -2.89 -3.23
CA PHE A 302 -0.33 -3.81 -2.31
C PHE A 302 0.53 -4.15 -1.09
N LYS A 303 1.78 -4.55 -1.32
CA LYS A 303 2.70 -5.03 -0.29
C LYS A 303 3.97 -4.20 -0.25
N ASP A 304 4.46 -3.89 0.95
CA ASP A 304 5.82 -3.37 1.13
C ASP A 304 6.83 -4.28 0.44
N PHE A 305 7.88 -3.72 -0.11
CA PHE A 305 8.90 -4.49 -0.81
C PHE A 305 10.31 -3.95 -0.57
N SER A 306 11.31 -4.84 -0.67
CA SER A 306 12.71 -4.47 -0.49
C SER A 306 13.22 -3.62 -1.65
N THR A 307 14.03 -2.61 -1.34
CA THR A 307 14.64 -1.73 -2.33
C THR A 307 15.92 -1.07 -1.80
N PRO A 308 17.01 -1.01 -2.59
CA PRO A 308 18.22 -0.30 -2.18
C PRO A 308 18.03 1.22 -2.14
N LEU A 309 16.95 1.74 -2.72
CA LEU A 309 16.72 3.19 -2.88
C LEU A 309 16.17 3.87 -1.63
N ARG A 310 15.93 3.14 -0.54
CA ARG A 310 15.30 3.66 0.69
C ARG A 310 16.08 3.28 1.96
N PRO A 311 17.37 3.63 2.08
CA PRO A 311 18.20 3.23 3.23
C PRO A 311 17.73 3.85 4.56
N ASP A 312 17.11 5.03 4.51
CA ASP A 312 16.74 5.83 5.68
C ASP A 312 15.26 5.74 6.08
N ASN A 313 14.50 4.88 5.41
CA ASN A 313 13.10 4.65 5.77
C ASN A 313 12.96 4.10 7.20
N PRO A 314 11.79 4.26 7.86
CA PRO A 314 11.51 3.67 9.16
C PRO A 314 11.87 2.19 9.29
N VAL A 315 11.60 1.39 8.25
CA VAL A 315 12.20 0.08 8.03
C VAL A 315 13.26 0.26 6.92
N PRO A 316 14.56 0.19 7.23
CA PRO A 316 15.61 0.44 6.23
C PRO A 316 15.52 -0.49 5.02
N TYR A 317 15.80 0.06 3.84
CA TYR A 317 15.79 -0.65 2.57
C TYR A 317 14.42 -1.26 2.18
N VAL A 318 13.33 -0.69 2.66
CA VAL A 318 11.96 -1.10 2.34
C VAL A 318 11.16 0.09 1.82
N ASN A 319 10.47 -0.09 0.71
CA ASN A 319 9.41 0.82 0.27
C ASN A 319 8.15 0.49 1.07
N GLN A 320 7.69 1.44 1.90
CA GLN A 320 6.61 1.22 2.87
C GLN A 320 5.24 1.74 2.38
N LYS A 321 5.04 1.83 1.06
CA LYS A 321 3.76 2.24 0.47
C LYS A 321 2.71 1.11 0.41
N GLY A 322 3.08 -0.09 0.87
CA GLY A 322 2.15 -1.22 0.94
C GLY A 322 0.98 -0.97 1.89
N VAL A 323 -0.16 -1.54 1.57
CA VAL A 323 -1.30 -1.67 2.50
C VAL A 323 -1.18 -2.93 3.37
N VAL A 324 -0.19 -3.75 3.09
CA VAL A 324 0.30 -4.83 3.96
C VAL A 324 1.83 -4.77 4.03
N GLU A 325 2.42 -5.27 5.11
CA GLU A 325 3.85 -5.46 5.23
C GLU A 325 4.34 -6.62 4.35
N ARG A 326 5.66 -6.82 4.23
CA ARG A 326 6.27 -7.86 3.39
C ARG A 326 5.86 -9.29 3.73
N ASP A 327 5.39 -9.55 4.94
CA ASP A 327 4.87 -10.84 5.44
C ASP A 327 3.34 -10.96 5.37
N LEU A 328 2.68 -10.04 4.66
CA LEU A 328 1.24 -9.91 4.50
C LEU A 328 0.50 -9.43 5.77
N THR A 329 1.19 -8.95 6.79
CA THR A 329 0.56 -8.28 7.94
C THR A 329 -0.19 -7.03 7.45
N LYS A 330 -1.51 -6.99 7.65
CA LYS A 330 -2.36 -5.90 7.18
C LYS A 330 -2.07 -4.61 7.95
N LYS A 331 -1.94 -3.50 7.22
CA LYS A 331 -1.97 -2.14 7.76
C LYS A 331 -3.40 -1.60 7.74
N GLU A 332 -3.66 -0.51 8.44
CA GLU A 332 -4.99 0.10 8.52
C GLU A 332 -5.56 0.47 7.13
N ALA A 333 -4.71 0.90 6.21
CA ALA A 333 -5.10 1.25 4.85
C ALA A 333 -5.76 0.09 4.07
N TYR A 334 -5.42 -1.18 4.37
CA TYR A 334 -6.08 -2.34 3.76
C TYR A 334 -7.61 -2.30 3.97
N TYR A 335 -8.04 -1.97 5.18
CA TYR A 335 -9.46 -1.92 5.56
C TYR A 335 -10.19 -0.71 4.97
N VAL A 336 -9.48 0.39 4.71
CA VAL A 336 -10.03 1.53 3.96
C VAL A 336 -10.45 1.08 2.57
N PHE A 337 -9.54 0.47 1.80
CA PHE A 337 -9.86 -0.07 0.47
C PHE A 337 -10.97 -1.12 0.53
N GLN A 338 -10.90 -2.05 1.48
CA GLN A 338 -11.91 -3.07 1.65
C GLN A 338 -13.30 -2.47 1.86
N SER A 339 -13.43 -1.41 2.65
CA SER A 339 -14.71 -0.73 2.92
C SER A 339 -15.36 -0.10 1.69
N TYR A 340 -14.57 0.26 0.66
CA TYR A 340 -15.05 0.82 -0.60
C TYR A 340 -15.25 -0.24 -1.69
N TRP A 341 -14.44 -1.31 -1.69
CA TRP A 341 -14.30 -2.18 -2.85
C TRP A 341 -14.96 -3.55 -2.71
N THR A 342 -14.97 -4.13 -1.50
CA THR A 342 -15.58 -5.44 -1.31
C THR A 342 -17.10 -5.40 -1.31
N LYS A 343 -17.71 -6.49 -1.78
CA LYS A 343 -19.16 -6.73 -1.64
C LYS A 343 -19.51 -7.52 -0.38
N GLN A 344 -18.52 -8.13 0.26
CA GLN A 344 -18.70 -8.85 1.51
C GLN A 344 -18.87 -7.84 2.66
N PRO A 345 -19.92 -7.98 3.48
CA PRO A 345 -20.12 -7.07 4.60
C PRO A 345 -18.94 -7.10 5.57
N MET A 346 -18.44 -5.92 5.96
CA MET A 346 -17.30 -5.77 6.86
C MET A 346 -17.46 -4.56 7.79
N ILE A 347 -16.87 -4.64 8.95
CA ILE A 347 -16.64 -3.53 9.88
C ILE A 347 -15.19 -3.64 10.39
N HIS A 348 -14.51 -2.51 10.48
CA HIS A 348 -13.19 -2.38 11.08
C HIS A 348 -13.09 -1.03 11.80
N ILE A 349 -12.88 -1.07 13.11
CA ILE A 349 -12.57 0.12 13.89
C ILE A 349 -11.12 0.47 13.64
N TYR A 350 -10.83 1.71 13.22
CA TYR A 350 -9.47 2.16 13.00
C TYR A 350 -8.62 2.07 14.26
N GLY A 351 -7.43 1.50 14.16
CA GLY A 351 -6.43 1.51 15.21
C GLY A 351 -6.36 0.23 16.06
N HIS A 352 -6.61 -0.97 15.50
CA HIS A 352 -6.45 -2.25 16.18
C HIS A 352 -5.06 -2.45 16.80
N ASN A 353 -4.01 -1.91 16.20
CA ASN A 353 -2.64 -1.96 16.70
C ASN A 353 -2.21 -0.68 17.44
N TRP A 354 -3.13 0.29 17.62
CA TRP A 354 -2.89 1.53 18.36
C TRP A 354 -3.19 1.36 19.85
N ARG A 355 -2.26 0.72 20.56
CA ARG A 355 -2.43 0.30 21.96
C ARG A 355 -2.60 1.43 22.96
N THR A 356 -2.06 2.63 22.66
CA THR A 356 -2.15 3.79 23.54
C THR A 356 -2.43 5.04 22.72
N ARG A 357 -3.60 5.61 22.91
CA ARG A 357 -3.98 6.93 22.44
C ARG A 357 -3.64 7.98 23.50
N TRP A 358 -3.58 9.26 23.12
CA TRP A 358 -3.21 10.29 24.06
C TRP A 358 -3.93 11.61 23.80
N GLY A 359 -3.98 12.45 24.84
CA GLY A 359 -4.55 13.79 24.78
C GLY A 359 -4.91 14.31 26.16
N LYS A 360 -5.59 15.46 26.19
CA LYS A 360 -6.01 16.10 27.44
C LYS A 360 -7.23 15.38 28.02
N VAL A 361 -7.44 15.58 29.33
CA VAL A 361 -8.68 15.14 29.99
C VAL A 361 -9.86 15.90 29.36
N ASN A 362 -10.94 15.19 29.05
CA ASN A 362 -12.14 15.71 28.38
C ASN A 362 -11.92 16.27 26.97
N GLU A 363 -10.81 15.96 26.31
CA GLU A 363 -10.62 16.24 24.89
C GLU A 363 -11.44 15.27 24.04
N GLU A 364 -12.19 15.78 23.08
CA GLU A 364 -12.86 14.96 22.09
C GLU A 364 -11.86 14.27 21.18
N LYS A 365 -12.01 12.97 20.99
CA LYS A 365 -11.21 12.14 20.10
C LYS A 365 -12.07 11.52 19.00
N GLU A 366 -11.61 11.66 17.77
CA GLU A 366 -12.27 11.05 16.62
C GLU A 366 -12.07 9.53 16.63
N ILE A 367 -13.18 8.80 16.58
CA ILE A 367 -13.21 7.35 16.36
C ILE A 367 -13.73 7.10 14.95
N LEU A 368 -12.93 6.41 14.13
CA LEU A 368 -13.25 6.07 12.75
C LEU A 368 -13.65 4.60 12.66
N VAL A 369 -14.70 4.32 11.86
CA VAL A 369 -15.12 2.95 11.56
C VAL A 369 -15.21 2.78 10.05
N TYR A 370 -14.34 1.99 9.47
CA TYR A 370 -14.41 1.63 8.04
C TYR A 370 -15.37 0.46 7.84
N SER A 371 -16.44 0.69 7.10
CA SER A 371 -17.47 -0.32 6.86
C SER A 371 -18.17 -0.09 5.52
N ASN A 372 -18.63 -1.17 4.88
CA ASN A 372 -19.54 -1.12 3.75
C ASN A 372 -21.00 -1.42 4.14
N CYS A 373 -21.28 -1.59 5.44
CA CYS A 373 -22.64 -1.73 5.96
C CYS A 373 -23.38 -0.40 5.89
N ALA A 374 -24.69 -0.43 5.67
CA ALA A 374 -25.52 0.76 5.47
C ALA A 374 -25.56 1.69 6.69
N ALA A 375 -25.48 1.13 7.90
CA ALA A 375 -25.43 1.88 9.14
C ALA A 375 -24.66 1.13 10.22
N VAL A 376 -24.03 1.86 11.13
CA VAL A 376 -23.21 1.36 12.22
C VAL A 376 -23.59 2.09 13.51
N GLU A 377 -23.72 1.37 14.61
CA GLU A 377 -23.81 1.91 15.96
C GLU A 377 -22.47 1.75 16.67
N LEU A 378 -21.99 2.83 17.29
CA LEU A 378 -20.76 2.83 18.06
C LEU A 378 -21.05 2.82 19.56
N PHE A 379 -20.28 2.05 20.31
CA PHE A 379 -20.31 2.02 21.76
C PHE A 379 -18.92 2.35 22.31
N VAL A 380 -18.87 3.21 23.31
CA VAL A 380 -17.67 3.53 24.08
C VAL A 380 -17.91 3.09 25.53
N ASN A 381 -17.10 2.18 26.03
CA ASN A 381 -17.24 1.61 27.37
C ASN A 381 -18.68 1.10 27.67
N GLY A 382 -19.33 0.48 26.69
CA GLY A 382 -20.68 -0.02 26.76
C GLY A 382 -21.80 1.01 26.58
N VAL A 383 -21.47 2.29 26.42
CA VAL A 383 -22.43 3.39 26.21
C VAL A 383 -22.54 3.71 24.72
N SER A 384 -23.78 3.65 24.18
CA SER A 384 -24.03 4.00 22.77
C SER A 384 -23.68 5.47 22.48
N GLN A 385 -22.95 5.67 21.40
CA GLN A 385 -22.64 6.98 20.83
C GLN A 385 -23.58 7.34 19.66
N GLY A 386 -24.61 6.53 19.45
CA GLY A 386 -25.60 6.67 18.40
C GLY A 386 -25.24 5.93 17.10
N VAL A 387 -26.23 5.89 16.21
CA VAL A 387 -26.15 5.25 14.91
C VAL A 387 -25.79 6.28 13.85
N LYS A 388 -24.86 5.94 12.96
CA LYS A 388 -24.56 6.71 11.74
C LYS A 388 -24.81 5.86 10.50
N GLN A 389 -25.34 6.51 9.46
CA GLN A 389 -25.53 5.91 8.14
C GLN A 389 -24.29 6.15 7.28
N ARG A 390 -23.86 5.12 6.56
CA ARG A 390 -22.76 5.23 5.61
C ARG A 390 -23.16 6.09 4.42
N ASN A 391 -22.35 7.07 4.10
CA ASN A 391 -22.41 7.84 2.87
C ASN A 391 -20.98 7.97 2.31
N SER A 392 -20.71 7.34 1.16
CA SER A 392 -19.37 7.34 0.56
C SER A 392 -18.82 8.73 0.23
N GLN A 393 -19.69 9.74 0.14
CA GLN A 393 -19.28 11.13 -0.12
C GLN A 393 -19.09 11.94 1.16
N ASP A 394 -19.39 11.40 2.32
CA ASP A 394 -19.12 12.00 3.62
C ASP A 394 -17.74 11.58 4.14
N PHE A 395 -16.94 12.55 4.60
CA PHE A 395 -15.56 12.33 4.98
C PHE A 395 -15.29 12.79 6.41
N PRO A 396 -14.50 12.04 7.18
CA PRO A 396 -13.83 10.76 6.88
C PRO A 396 -14.71 9.53 7.09
N ALA A 397 -14.20 8.37 6.66
CA ALA A 397 -14.77 7.04 6.88
C ALA A 397 -16.22 6.92 6.36
N ALA A 398 -16.53 7.58 5.23
CA ALA A 398 -17.88 7.61 4.66
C ALA A 398 -18.95 8.06 5.68
N GLY A 399 -18.61 9.03 6.55
CA GLY A 399 -19.47 9.56 7.62
C GLY A 399 -19.54 8.69 8.88
N LEU A 400 -18.88 7.53 8.90
CA LEU A 400 -18.84 6.63 10.05
C LEU A 400 -17.72 7.03 11.03
N HIS A 401 -17.82 8.25 11.56
CA HIS A 401 -16.89 8.79 12.56
C HIS A 401 -17.65 9.46 13.71
N TRP A 402 -17.13 9.36 14.92
CA TRP A 402 -17.72 9.91 16.13
C TRP A 402 -16.67 10.68 16.93
N ASN A 403 -17.05 11.83 17.47
CA ASN A 403 -16.24 12.54 18.45
C ASN A 403 -16.65 12.07 19.85
N CYS A 404 -15.72 11.43 20.56
CA CYS A 404 -15.98 10.75 21.82
C CYS A 404 -15.04 11.30 22.91
N ILE A 405 -15.57 11.40 24.14
CA ILE A 405 -14.74 11.63 25.32
C ILE A 405 -14.27 10.29 25.87
N LEU A 406 -12.94 10.14 25.96
CA LEU A 406 -12.29 8.96 26.48
C LEU A 406 -11.93 9.18 27.96
N LYS A 407 -12.06 8.13 28.79
CA LYS A 407 -11.57 8.16 30.18
C LYS A 407 -10.07 7.89 30.21
N ALA A 408 -9.35 8.46 31.16
CA ALA A 408 -7.96 8.08 31.41
C ALA A 408 -7.87 6.58 31.72
N GLY A 409 -6.85 5.91 31.18
CA GLY A 409 -6.68 4.46 31.30
C GLY A 409 -7.42 3.69 30.21
N GLU A 410 -7.85 2.48 30.52
CA GLU A 410 -8.44 1.54 29.56
C GLU A 410 -9.80 1.99 29.05
N ASN A 411 -9.97 1.96 27.73
CA ASN A 411 -11.24 2.18 27.02
C ASN A 411 -11.52 1.01 26.09
N ASN A 412 -12.79 0.65 26.01
CA ASN A 412 -13.31 -0.34 25.08
C ASN A 412 -14.22 0.35 24.06
N ILE A 413 -13.98 0.07 22.79
CA ILE A 413 -14.77 0.59 21.66
C ILE A 413 -15.36 -0.60 20.91
N LYS A 414 -16.66 -0.55 20.66
CA LYS A 414 -17.36 -1.59 19.90
C LYS A 414 -18.21 -0.97 18.81
N ALA A 415 -18.12 -1.50 17.60
CA ALA A 415 -18.92 -1.11 16.45
C ALA A 415 -19.84 -2.27 16.04
N VAL A 416 -21.10 -1.98 15.74
CA VAL A 416 -22.12 -2.98 15.40
C VAL A 416 -22.88 -2.54 14.15
N ALA A 417 -22.94 -3.39 13.11
CA ALA A 417 -23.79 -3.13 11.95
C ALA A 417 -25.27 -3.20 12.33
N VAL A 418 -26.00 -2.16 11.95
CA VAL A 418 -27.46 -2.10 12.22
C VAL A 418 -28.20 -2.97 11.22
N LYS A 419 -28.97 -3.94 11.73
CA LYS A 419 -29.79 -4.83 10.90
C LYS A 419 -30.99 -4.10 10.28
N GLY A 420 -31.34 -4.45 9.04
CA GLY A 420 -32.56 -3.97 8.38
C GLY A 420 -32.40 -2.67 7.57
N LEU A 421 -31.26 -2.02 7.60
CA LEU A 421 -30.93 -0.89 6.73
C LEU A 421 -29.94 -1.36 5.65
N GLY A 422 -30.42 -1.86 4.52
CA GLY A 422 -29.57 -2.25 3.38
C GLY A 422 -30.09 -3.47 2.60
N LYS A 423 -29.60 -3.64 1.36
CA LYS A 423 -29.91 -4.78 0.50
C LYS A 423 -29.13 -6.02 0.97
N GLY A 424 -29.73 -6.85 1.79
CA GLY A 424 -29.20 -8.16 2.17
C GLY A 424 -29.65 -8.61 3.57
N ASN A 425 -30.14 -9.84 3.67
CA ASN A 425 -30.42 -10.50 4.95
C ASN A 425 -29.07 -10.88 5.61
N MET A 426 -28.57 -10.07 6.53
CA MET A 426 -27.42 -10.44 7.34
C MET A 426 -27.80 -11.60 8.27
N LYS A 427 -27.21 -12.78 8.04
CA LYS A 427 -27.45 -14.00 8.86
C LYS A 427 -26.90 -13.88 10.27
N ALA A 428 -25.86 -13.05 10.49
CA ALA A 428 -25.24 -12.80 11.79
C ALA A 428 -25.01 -11.30 12.00
N ALA A 429 -24.90 -10.86 13.26
CA ALA A 429 -24.44 -9.51 13.57
C ALA A 429 -22.96 -9.37 13.17
N ILE A 430 -22.64 -8.33 12.40
CA ILE A 430 -21.26 -8.00 12.07
C ILE A 430 -20.82 -6.96 13.10
N THR A 431 -19.76 -7.28 13.80
CA THR A 431 -19.22 -6.45 14.90
C THR A 431 -17.73 -6.41 14.83
N ASP A 432 -17.16 -5.32 15.33
CA ASP A 432 -15.74 -5.20 15.62
C ASP A 432 -15.54 -4.56 16.99
N GLU A 433 -14.45 -4.89 17.67
CA GLU A 433 -14.21 -4.42 19.04
C GLU A 433 -12.71 -4.28 19.29
N ILE A 434 -12.31 -3.14 19.88
CA ILE A 434 -10.94 -2.86 20.28
C ILE A 434 -10.89 -2.35 21.73
N SER A 435 -9.74 -2.55 22.38
CA SER A 435 -9.43 -1.93 23.66
C SER A 435 -8.06 -1.25 23.58
N PHE A 436 -7.95 -0.07 24.17
CA PHE A 436 -6.71 0.68 24.24
C PHE A 436 -6.62 1.52 25.52
N ASN A 437 -5.40 1.91 25.88
CA ASN A 437 -5.16 2.84 26.97
C ASN A 437 -5.21 4.29 26.47
N TYR A 438 -5.86 5.20 27.21
CA TYR A 438 -5.82 6.64 26.94
C TYR A 438 -4.92 7.33 27.95
N GLN A 439 -3.75 7.79 27.49
CA GLN A 439 -2.75 8.49 28.29
C GLN A 439 -3.04 9.99 28.31
N THR A 440 -3.21 10.55 29.50
CA THR A 440 -3.43 12.00 29.69
C THR A 440 -2.20 12.71 30.28
N GLU A 441 -1.19 11.96 30.67
CA GLU A 441 0.09 12.50 31.12
C GLU A 441 0.95 12.92 29.94
N GLU A 442 1.43 14.16 29.98
CA GLU A 442 2.38 14.68 29.01
C GLU A 442 3.79 14.16 29.29
N TRP A 443 4.57 13.91 28.22
CA TRP A 443 5.94 13.48 28.29
C TRP A 443 6.90 14.53 27.78
N SER A 444 8.15 14.43 28.19
CA SER A 444 9.28 15.17 27.65
C SER A 444 10.09 14.32 26.66
N ASN A 445 11.24 14.80 26.20
CA ASN A 445 12.10 14.05 25.28
C ASN A 445 12.47 12.65 25.83
N PRO A 446 12.54 11.62 24.97
CA PRO A 446 12.94 10.27 25.36
C PRO A 446 14.32 10.23 26.03
N LYS A 447 14.43 9.52 27.16
CA LYS A 447 15.64 9.38 27.95
C LYS A 447 15.98 7.95 28.35
N GLN A 448 15.01 7.05 28.33
CA GLN A 448 15.16 5.68 28.81
C GLN A 448 14.48 4.69 27.86
N LEU A 449 14.96 3.45 27.87
CA LEU A 449 14.35 2.29 27.24
C LEU A 449 13.83 1.36 28.33
N LYS A 450 12.52 1.10 28.36
CA LYS A 450 11.89 0.06 29.17
C LYS A 450 11.64 -1.17 28.33
N LEU A 451 12.11 -2.33 28.77
CA LEU A 451 11.99 -3.59 28.05
C LEU A 451 10.93 -4.48 28.68
N LYS A 452 10.19 -5.19 27.83
CA LYS A 452 9.22 -6.22 28.23
C LYS A 452 9.38 -7.43 27.32
N THR A 453 9.04 -8.59 27.85
CA THR A 453 8.92 -9.83 27.08
C THR A 453 7.52 -10.42 27.24
N TYR A 454 7.07 -11.11 26.24
CA TYR A 454 5.84 -11.88 26.28
C TYR A 454 5.92 -13.06 25.30
N PRO A 455 5.28 -14.21 25.63
CA PRO A 455 5.36 -15.40 24.80
C PRO A 455 4.66 -15.20 23.45
N ASP A 456 5.15 -15.91 22.45
CA ASP A 456 4.49 -16.16 21.16
C ASP A 456 4.28 -17.67 21.04
N LYS A 457 4.42 -18.27 19.89
CA LYS A 457 4.23 -19.70 19.66
C LYS A 457 5.53 -20.49 19.88
N GLY A 458 5.43 -21.58 20.65
CA GLY A 458 6.57 -22.49 20.87
C GLY A 458 7.71 -21.79 21.61
N SER A 459 8.93 -21.90 21.05
CA SER A 459 10.16 -21.28 21.57
C SER A 459 10.28 -19.78 21.30
N ILE A 460 9.29 -19.17 20.62
CA ILE A 460 9.36 -17.77 20.19
C ILE A 460 8.84 -16.86 21.30
N VAL A 461 9.63 -15.82 21.58
CA VAL A 461 9.29 -14.78 22.57
C VAL A 461 9.42 -13.40 21.91
N TRP A 462 8.49 -12.51 22.24
CA TRP A 462 8.59 -11.10 21.89
C TRP A 462 9.47 -10.36 22.87
N VAL A 463 10.33 -9.48 22.33
CA VAL A 463 11.05 -8.46 23.08
C VAL A 463 10.58 -7.10 22.58
N GLU A 464 9.92 -6.34 23.46
CA GLU A 464 9.42 -5.00 23.19
C GLU A 464 10.22 -3.96 23.96
N ALA A 465 10.55 -2.87 23.29
CA ALA A 465 11.23 -1.72 23.86
C ALA A 465 10.30 -0.50 23.78
N GLN A 466 10.05 0.17 24.90
CA GLN A 466 9.29 1.40 25.01
C GLN A 466 10.21 2.54 25.40
N LEU A 467 10.20 3.61 24.62
CA LEU A 467 10.86 4.88 24.93
C LEU A 467 10.04 5.62 25.97
N THR A 468 10.71 6.06 27.03
CA THR A 468 10.11 6.85 28.12
C THR A 468 10.97 8.08 28.41
N ASP A 469 10.38 9.10 28.98
CA ASP A 469 11.09 10.27 29.47
C ASP A 469 11.80 9.97 30.82
N ASN A 470 12.39 10.99 31.43
CA ASN A 470 13.09 10.88 32.71
C ASN A 470 12.17 10.56 33.91
N LYS A 471 10.86 10.77 33.78
CA LYS A 471 9.83 10.39 34.77
C LYS A 471 9.26 8.98 34.52
N GLY A 472 9.67 8.35 33.42
CA GLY A 472 9.19 7.04 33.01
C GLY A 472 7.85 7.06 32.25
N ILE A 473 7.41 8.24 31.79
CA ILE A 473 6.19 8.40 30.98
C ILE A 473 6.49 7.98 29.54
N PRO A 474 5.66 7.13 28.90
CA PRO A 474 5.83 6.75 27.49
C PRO A 474 5.81 7.95 26.55
N CYS A 475 6.81 8.03 25.66
CA CYS A 475 6.90 9.09 24.64
C CYS A 475 6.23 8.62 23.36
N LEU A 476 4.93 8.84 23.23
CA LEU A 476 4.10 8.22 22.20
C LEU A 476 4.27 8.79 20.78
N ASP A 477 4.90 9.94 20.64
CA ASP A 477 5.28 10.54 19.36
C ASP A 477 6.74 10.25 18.95
N ALA A 478 7.51 9.55 19.81
CA ALA A 478 8.91 9.27 19.55
C ALA A 478 9.10 8.30 18.38
N ALA A 479 9.93 8.70 17.42
CA ALA A 479 10.32 7.95 16.22
C ALA A 479 11.83 7.62 16.19
N ASN A 480 12.48 7.56 17.35
CA ASN A 480 13.89 7.21 17.45
C ASN A 480 14.20 5.86 16.80
N VAL A 481 15.38 5.74 16.19
CA VAL A 481 15.85 4.44 15.70
C VAL A 481 16.19 3.53 16.87
N ILE A 482 15.63 2.33 16.86
CA ILE A 482 15.89 1.26 17.82
C ILE A 482 16.61 0.12 17.14
N SER A 483 17.64 -0.42 17.80
CA SER A 483 18.40 -1.58 17.33
C SER A 483 18.42 -2.67 18.39
N PHE A 484 18.21 -3.91 17.97
CA PHE A 484 18.22 -5.10 18.81
C PHE A 484 19.47 -5.95 18.54
N GLU A 485 20.08 -6.45 19.59
CA GLU A 485 21.20 -7.40 19.54
C GLU A 485 20.93 -8.53 20.53
N ALA A 486 21.36 -9.74 20.21
CA ALA A 486 21.17 -10.91 21.05
C ALA A 486 22.47 -11.68 21.20
N ALA A 487 22.71 -12.22 22.40
CA ALA A 487 23.86 -13.07 22.72
C ALA A 487 23.42 -14.22 23.64
N GLY A 488 23.88 -15.45 23.39
CA GLY A 488 23.48 -16.67 24.09
C GLY A 488 22.66 -17.61 23.20
N ASP A 489 21.79 -18.40 23.82
CA ASP A 489 21.06 -19.50 23.16
C ASP A 489 19.74 -19.01 22.52
N GLY A 490 19.79 -17.93 21.76
CA GLY A 490 18.65 -17.37 21.05
C GLY A 490 19.05 -16.69 19.75
N LYS A 491 18.10 -16.66 18.79
CA LYS A 491 18.29 -16.04 17.48
C LYS A 491 17.16 -15.06 17.19
N LEU A 492 17.51 -13.79 16.91
CA LEU A 492 16.54 -12.79 16.47
C LEU A 492 15.90 -13.21 15.14
N ILE A 493 14.57 -13.14 15.06
CA ILE A 493 13.83 -13.26 13.79
C ILE A 493 13.89 -11.88 13.13
N GLN A 494 14.87 -11.70 12.27
CA GLN A 494 15.27 -10.42 11.69
C GLN A 494 15.39 -10.49 10.17
N ASN A 495 15.64 -9.36 9.52
CA ASN A 495 15.80 -9.24 8.06
C ASN A 495 14.55 -9.61 7.25
N LEU A 496 13.37 -9.55 7.88
CA LEU A 496 12.11 -9.73 7.20
C LEU A 496 11.69 -8.47 6.45
N GLY A 497 12.27 -7.31 6.80
CA GLY A 497 11.87 -6.02 6.24
C GLY A 497 10.44 -5.63 6.65
N THR A 498 10.08 -5.91 7.90
CA THR A 498 8.81 -5.52 8.54
C THR A 498 9.08 -4.72 9.81
N SER A 499 8.08 -4.02 10.32
CA SER A 499 8.18 -3.23 11.55
C SER A 499 8.56 -4.06 12.77
N THR A 500 8.24 -5.35 12.77
CA THR A 500 8.48 -6.30 13.89
C THR A 500 9.47 -7.41 13.53
N GLY A 501 10.02 -7.41 12.34
CA GLY A 501 11.00 -8.38 11.85
C GLY A 501 12.28 -7.73 11.35
N SER A 502 12.64 -6.57 11.86
CA SER A 502 13.84 -5.83 11.50
C SER A 502 14.70 -5.55 12.73
N ARG A 503 15.98 -5.93 12.64
CA ARG A 503 16.95 -5.68 13.72
C ARG A 503 17.12 -4.19 14.02
N ARG A 504 16.94 -3.33 13.01
CA ARG A 504 16.99 -1.87 13.12
C ARG A 504 15.72 -1.30 12.53
N VAL A 505 15.00 -0.50 13.32
CA VAL A 505 13.70 0.06 12.93
C VAL A 505 13.47 1.39 13.67
N GLN A 506 12.76 2.33 13.06
CA GLN A 506 12.26 3.48 13.80
C GLN A 506 11.09 3.04 14.71
N ALA A 507 11.03 3.64 15.89
CA ALA A 507 9.92 3.44 16.81
C ALA A 507 8.59 3.87 16.20
N TYR A 508 7.54 3.13 16.53
CA TYR A 508 6.15 3.46 16.23
C TYR A 508 5.39 3.65 17.56
N ASN A 509 4.84 4.84 17.75
CA ASN A 509 4.28 5.30 19.03
C ASN A 509 5.23 5.07 20.22
N GLY A 510 6.50 5.43 20.01
CA GLY A 510 7.55 5.34 21.02
C GLY A 510 8.02 3.92 21.35
N ARG A 511 7.62 2.91 20.60
CA ARG A 511 7.98 1.51 20.82
C ARG A 511 8.51 0.82 19.57
N ALA A 512 9.25 -0.25 19.78
CA ALA A 512 9.59 -1.22 18.74
C ALA A 512 9.61 -2.62 19.35
N ALA A 513 9.36 -3.63 18.54
CA ALA A 513 9.38 -5.02 18.99
C ALA A 513 10.03 -5.93 17.96
N ILE A 514 10.64 -7.02 18.46
CA ILE A 514 11.20 -8.08 17.63
C ILE A 514 10.93 -9.43 18.27
N ARG A 515 10.85 -10.48 17.46
CA ARG A 515 10.77 -11.86 17.94
C ARG A 515 12.15 -12.48 18.05
N ILE A 516 12.30 -13.34 19.05
CA ILE A 516 13.48 -14.16 19.24
C ILE A 516 13.08 -15.63 19.37
N ASP A 517 13.75 -16.51 18.68
CA ASP A 517 13.62 -17.96 18.80
C ASP A 517 14.67 -18.47 19.78
N LEU A 518 14.24 -19.12 20.87
CA LEU A 518 15.07 -19.48 22.02
C LEU A 518 15.32 -20.99 22.06
N ASN A 519 16.60 -21.35 22.29
CA ASN A 519 17.00 -22.71 22.60
C ASN A 519 17.58 -22.84 24.02
N GLY A 520 17.44 -21.79 24.83
CA GLY A 520 18.00 -21.70 26.19
C GLY A 520 17.91 -20.27 26.71
N THR A 521 18.93 -19.81 27.43
CA THR A 521 19.00 -18.44 27.96
C THR A 521 19.70 -17.50 26.97
N CYS A 522 19.09 -16.35 26.72
CA CYS A 522 19.63 -15.34 25.82
C CYS A 522 19.56 -13.93 26.46
N GLN A 523 20.63 -13.15 26.31
CA GLN A 523 20.66 -11.74 26.68
C GLN A 523 20.33 -10.90 25.45
N VAL A 524 19.33 -10.04 25.54
CA VAL A 524 19.00 -9.08 24.49
C VAL A 524 19.40 -7.67 24.92
N ALA A 525 20.19 -7.00 24.09
CA ALA A 525 20.54 -5.60 24.23
C ALA A 525 19.72 -4.75 23.25
N VAL A 526 19.16 -3.65 23.75
CA VAL A 526 18.39 -2.69 22.94
C VAL A 526 19.05 -1.32 23.02
N LYS A 527 19.30 -0.73 21.85
CA LYS A 527 20.03 0.52 21.68
C LYS A 527 19.17 1.56 20.95
N SER A 528 19.32 2.82 21.36
CA SER A 528 18.84 3.99 20.62
C SER A 528 19.85 5.13 20.74
N PRO A 529 20.15 5.89 19.68
CA PRO A 529 21.11 7.00 19.75
C PRO A 529 20.77 8.00 20.86
N GLY A 530 21.77 8.34 21.68
CA GLY A 530 21.62 9.29 22.79
C GLY A 530 20.89 8.77 24.03
N ILE A 531 20.57 7.47 24.07
CA ILE A 531 19.89 6.80 25.19
C ILE A 531 20.75 5.64 25.68
N GLN A 532 20.80 5.44 27.01
CA GLN A 532 21.54 4.33 27.60
C GLN A 532 21.01 2.98 27.10
N THR A 533 21.93 2.07 26.72
CA THR A 533 21.57 0.71 26.29
C THR A 533 20.85 -0.03 27.43
N ALA A 534 19.71 -0.62 27.11
CA ALA A 534 18.97 -1.47 28.02
C ALA A 534 19.20 -2.96 27.71
N PHE A 535 19.15 -3.80 28.73
CA PHE A 535 19.36 -5.25 28.63
C PHE A 535 18.22 -6.00 29.29
N ILE A 536 17.87 -7.14 28.69
CA ILE A 536 16.89 -8.07 29.27
C ILE A 536 17.35 -9.52 29.02
N GLU A 537 17.27 -10.33 30.05
CA GLU A 537 17.47 -11.78 29.93
C GLU A 537 16.14 -12.43 29.55
N VAL A 538 16.19 -13.31 28.54
CA VAL A 538 15.05 -14.07 28.04
C VAL A 538 15.40 -15.55 28.14
N LYS A 539 14.45 -16.36 28.64
CA LYS A 539 14.62 -17.81 28.79
C LYS A 539 13.50 -18.54 28.05
N ALA A 540 13.85 -19.67 27.46
CA ALA A 540 12.86 -20.63 27.02
C ALA A 540 12.11 -21.17 28.25
N GLU A 541 10.78 -21.19 28.19
CA GLU A 541 9.92 -21.80 29.23
C GLU A 541 9.99 -23.33 29.20
#